data_c0feb1ed9c35b7b60f65740781620e7e
#
_entry.id   c0feb1ed9c35b7b60f65740781620e7e
#
_cell.length_a   1.000
_cell.length_b   1.000
_cell.length_c   1.000
_cell.angle_alpha   90.00
_cell.angle_beta   90.00
_cell.angle_gamma   90.00
#
_symmetry.space_group_name_H-M   'P 1'
#
loop_
_entity.id
_entity.type
_entity.pdbx_description
1 polymer ?
#
loop_
_entity_poly.entity_id
_entity_poly.type
_entity_poly.pdbx_seq_one_letter_code
_entity_poly.pdbx_strand_id
1 'polypeptide(L)'
;VLKKSGRVEHYQKEQINNILKQSTKISDVVFKCSSYDALDIPANSIIYCDPPYNGTTKYKDSFDSDAFWQWCRDKAKEGHTVYVSEYNAPEDFKCIWEKQINSNLGGTSKTATEKLFTI
;
A
#
# COMPACT_ATOMS: atom_id res chain seq x y z
N VAL A 1 -20.63 -32.52 -8.65
CA VAL A 1 -19.92 -31.56 -9.49
C VAL A 1 -20.67 -30.22 -9.59
N LEU A 2 -22.01 -30.20 -9.58
CA LEU A 2 -22.86 -29.00 -9.72
C LEU A 2 -22.86 -28.03 -8.47
N LYS A 3 -22.47 -28.51 -7.29
CA LYS A 3 -22.45 -27.67 -6.07
C LYS A 3 -21.29 -26.70 -5.98
N LYS A 4 -20.23 -26.86 -6.78
CA LYS A 4 -19.08 -25.93 -6.80
C LYS A 4 -19.35 -24.66 -7.64
N SER A 5 -20.14 -24.76 -8.71
CA SER A 5 -20.42 -23.62 -9.59
C SER A 5 -21.29 -22.54 -8.92
N GLY A 6 -22.34 -22.92 -8.21
CA GLY A 6 -23.22 -21.96 -7.54
C GLY A 6 -22.54 -21.16 -6.41
N ARG A 7 -21.54 -21.73 -5.73
CA ARG A 7 -20.78 -21.04 -4.70
C ARG A 7 -19.82 -19.99 -5.27
N VAL A 8 -19.22 -20.27 -6.43
CA VAL A 8 -18.34 -19.35 -7.14
C VAL A 8 -19.13 -18.18 -7.72
N GLU A 9 -20.30 -18.44 -8.33
CA GLU A 9 -21.18 -17.39 -8.85
C GLU A 9 -21.69 -16.45 -7.74
N HIS A 10 -22.06 -17.00 -6.58
CA HIS A 10 -22.51 -16.20 -5.44
C HIS A 10 -21.38 -15.29 -4.94
N TYR A 11 -20.16 -15.83 -4.81
CA TYR A 11 -18.98 -15.06 -4.42
C TYR A 11 -18.67 -13.93 -5.40
N GLN A 12 -18.71 -14.21 -6.71
CA GLN A 12 -18.45 -13.21 -7.74
C GLN A 12 -19.48 -12.08 -7.71
N LYS A 13 -20.78 -12.40 -7.57
CA LYS A 13 -21.85 -11.39 -7.44
C LYS A 13 -21.68 -10.53 -6.19
N GLU A 14 -21.30 -11.12 -5.07
CA GLU A 14 -21.04 -10.41 -3.83
C GLU A 14 -19.85 -9.44 -3.99
N GLN A 15 -18.75 -9.87 -4.62
CA GLN A 15 -17.59 -9.01 -4.90
C GLN A 15 -17.97 -7.86 -5.83
N ILE A 16 -18.72 -8.10 -6.90
CA ILE A 16 -19.18 -7.04 -7.81
C ILE A 16 -20.04 -6.03 -7.07
N ASN A 17 -20.99 -6.48 -6.24
CA ASN A 17 -21.84 -5.59 -5.45
C ASN A 17 -21.03 -4.74 -4.45
N ASN A 18 -19.99 -5.32 -3.83
CA ASN A 18 -19.11 -4.61 -2.92
C ASN A 18 -18.30 -3.53 -3.67
N ILE A 19 -17.77 -3.86 -4.85
CA ILE A 19 -17.05 -2.89 -5.70
C ILE A 19 -17.99 -1.75 -6.10
N LEU A 20 -19.20 -2.03 -6.54
CA LEU A 20 -20.17 -1.01 -6.92
C LEU A 20 -20.55 -0.08 -5.76
N LYS A 21 -20.75 -0.63 -4.55
CA LYS A 21 -21.00 0.16 -3.34
C LYS A 21 -19.82 1.03 -2.93
N GLN A 22 -18.59 0.51 -3.09
CA GLN A 22 -17.37 1.25 -2.76
C GLN A 22 -17.07 2.32 -3.79
N SER A 23 -17.30 2.07 -5.07
CA SER A 23 -17.01 3.01 -6.15
C SER A 23 -17.76 4.34 -6.02
N THR A 24 -18.97 4.32 -5.48
CA THR A 24 -19.74 5.55 -5.21
C THR A 24 -19.11 6.44 -4.15
N LYS A 25 -18.32 5.85 -3.22
CA LYS A 25 -17.66 6.58 -2.13
C LYS A 25 -16.34 7.21 -2.54
N ILE A 26 -15.81 6.83 -3.71
CA ILE A 26 -14.53 7.30 -4.24
C ILE A 26 -14.69 8.05 -5.56
N SER A 27 -15.90 8.58 -5.82
CA SER A 27 -16.22 9.33 -7.05
C SER A 27 -15.31 10.55 -7.26
N ASP A 28 -14.83 11.14 -6.17
CA ASP A 28 -13.98 12.34 -6.19
C ASP A 28 -12.48 12.02 -6.23
N VAL A 29 -12.13 10.71 -6.24
CA VAL A 29 -10.75 10.26 -6.30
C VAL A 29 -10.25 10.28 -7.74
N VAL A 30 -9.11 10.93 -7.97
CA VAL A 30 -8.42 10.93 -9.27
C VAL A 30 -7.40 9.80 -9.30
N PHE A 31 -7.58 8.86 -10.24
CA PHE A 31 -6.64 7.76 -10.45
C PHE A 31 -5.64 8.13 -11.54
N LYS A 32 -4.36 7.95 -11.27
CA LYS A 32 -3.27 8.17 -12.24
C LYS A 32 -2.35 6.96 -12.26
N CYS A 33 -1.84 6.60 -13.44
CA CYS A 33 -0.76 5.65 -13.61
C CYS A 33 0.53 6.43 -13.90
N SER A 34 1.46 6.45 -12.95
CA SER A 34 2.71 7.19 -13.03
C SER A 34 3.75 6.59 -12.09
N SER A 35 5.03 6.86 -12.35
CA SER A 35 6.06 6.69 -11.33
C SER A 35 5.83 7.70 -10.19
N TYR A 36 6.17 7.33 -8.95
CA TYR A 36 5.95 8.17 -7.77
C TYR A 36 6.72 9.50 -7.85
N ASP A 37 7.91 9.48 -8.45
CA ASP A 37 8.79 10.64 -8.61
C ASP A 37 8.37 11.61 -9.73
N ALA A 38 7.49 11.15 -10.63
CA ALA A 38 6.94 11.96 -11.72
C ALA A 38 5.55 12.57 -11.41
N LEU A 39 5.01 12.34 -10.21
CA LEU A 39 3.73 12.89 -9.80
C LEU A 39 3.85 14.38 -9.47
N ASP A 40 2.95 15.19 -10.04
CA ASP A 40 2.71 16.55 -9.61
C ASP A 40 1.85 16.53 -8.33
N ILE A 41 2.46 16.93 -7.21
CA ILE A 41 1.85 16.86 -5.89
C ILE A 41 1.54 18.30 -5.43
N PRO A 42 0.27 18.62 -5.14
CA PRO A 42 -0.09 19.94 -4.64
C PRO A 42 0.61 20.27 -3.32
N ALA A 43 0.96 21.55 -3.12
CA ALA A 43 1.64 21.99 -1.90
C ALA A 43 0.86 21.60 -0.62
N ASN A 44 1.58 21.29 0.45
CA ASN A 44 1.03 20.90 1.76
C ASN A 44 0.12 19.64 1.70
N SER A 45 0.43 18.70 0.82
CA SER A 45 -0.29 17.43 0.71
C SER A 45 0.09 16.45 1.82
N ILE A 46 -0.83 15.53 2.10
CA ILE A 46 -0.52 14.29 2.81
C ILE A 46 -0.17 13.24 1.75
N ILE A 47 1.00 12.64 1.88
CA ILE A 47 1.51 11.60 0.98
C ILE A 47 1.53 10.29 1.77
N TYR A 48 0.77 9.29 1.29
CA TYR A 48 0.84 7.93 1.82
C TYR A 48 1.46 7.02 0.78
N CYS A 49 2.51 6.30 1.18
CA CYS A 49 3.23 5.38 0.33
C CYS A 49 3.09 3.95 0.84
N ASP A 50 2.80 3.03 -0.07
CA ASP A 50 2.79 1.59 0.16
C ASP A 50 3.71 0.93 -0.88
N PRO A 51 5.05 1.04 -0.72
CA PRO A 51 6.02 0.51 -1.67
C PRO A 51 6.04 -1.03 -1.63
N PRO A 52 6.63 -1.70 -2.63
CA PRO A 52 6.94 -3.12 -2.55
C PRO A 52 7.84 -3.37 -1.34
N TYR A 53 7.37 -4.16 -0.37
CA TYR A 53 8.09 -4.43 0.87
C TYR A 53 9.42 -5.12 0.60
N ASN A 54 10.47 -4.61 1.20
CA ASN A 54 11.82 -5.08 1.00
C ASN A 54 11.93 -6.58 1.34
N GLY A 55 12.38 -7.40 0.38
CA GLY A 55 12.58 -8.85 0.54
C GLY A 55 11.36 -9.75 0.30
N THR A 56 10.17 -9.21 -0.06
CA THR A 56 8.95 -10.03 -0.17
C THR A 56 8.60 -10.51 -1.57
N THR A 57 8.91 -9.79 -2.63
CA THR A 57 8.60 -10.24 -4.00
C THR A 57 9.65 -9.70 -4.97
N LYS A 58 10.19 -10.58 -5.81
CA LYS A 58 11.00 -10.13 -6.95
C LYS A 58 10.06 -9.54 -8.00
N TYR A 59 9.80 -8.23 -7.92
CA TYR A 59 9.27 -7.50 -9.05
C TYR A 59 10.29 -7.55 -10.20
N LYS A 60 9.80 -7.60 -11.44
CA LYS A 60 10.65 -7.66 -12.65
C LYS A 60 11.60 -6.47 -12.75
N ASP A 61 11.18 -5.33 -12.20
CA ASP A 61 11.99 -4.12 -12.11
C ASP A 61 12.44 -3.97 -10.65
N SER A 62 13.74 -3.83 -10.44
CA SER A 62 14.32 -3.64 -9.11
C SER A 62 13.85 -2.28 -8.56
N PHE A 63 13.01 -2.29 -7.51
CA PHE A 63 12.64 -1.09 -6.80
C PHE A 63 13.86 -0.54 -6.06
N ASP A 64 14.25 0.71 -6.37
CA ASP A 64 15.34 1.41 -5.70
C ASP A 64 14.84 2.00 -4.37
N SER A 65 15.09 1.24 -3.31
CA SER A 65 14.66 1.60 -1.96
C SER A 65 15.37 2.87 -1.45
N ASP A 66 16.65 3.05 -1.78
CA ASP A 66 17.43 4.19 -1.31
C ASP A 66 16.95 5.49 -1.96
N ALA A 67 16.73 5.47 -3.28
CA ALA A 67 16.15 6.58 -4.01
C ALA A 67 14.74 6.94 -3.50
N PHE A 68 13.92 5.93 -3.19
CA PHE A 68 12.59 6.13 -2.62
C PHE A 68 12.63 6.82 -1.25
N TRP A 69 13.47 6.35 -0.31
CA TRP A 69 13.59 7.00 1.00
C TRP A 69 14.14 8.42 0.90
N GLN A 70 15.05 8.68 -0.06
CA GLN A 70 15.52 10.03 -0.30
C GLN A 70 14.39 10.93 -0.83
N TRP A 71 13.59 10.44 -1.77
CA TRP A 71 12.43 11.16 -2.26
C TRP A 71 11.44 11.51 -1.13
N CYS A 72 11.18 10.58 -0.20
CA CYS A 72 10.33 10.85 0.98
C CYS A 72 10.89 12.01 1.83
N ARG A 73 12.21 12.05 2.05
CA ARG A 73 12.87 13.16 2.78
C ARG A 73 12.70 14.49 2.07
N ASP A 74 12.86 14.48 0.76
CA ASP A 74 12.74 15.69 -0.04
C ASP A 74 11.30 16.21 -0.03
N LYS A 75 10.31 15.34 -0.13
CA LYS A 75 8.90 15.73 0.01
C LYS A 75 8.56 16.28 1.40
N ALA A 76 9.10 15.72 2.45
CA ALA A 76 8.95 16.29 3.79
C ALA A 76 9.57 17.69 3.92
N LYS A 77 10.75 17.92 3.33
CA LYS A 77 11.39 19.26 3.28
C LYS A 77 10.60 20.27 2.44
N GLU A 78 9.89 19.81 1.42
CA GLU A 78 8.97 20.64 0.62
C GLU A 78 7.69 21.02 1.38
N GLY A 79 7.49 20.51 2.60
CA GLY A 79 6.35 20.83 3.46
C GLY A 79 5.19 19.86 3.36
N HIS A 80 5.39 18.69 2.76
CA HIS A 80 4.39 17.61 2.75
C HIS A 80 4.49 16.77 4.04
N THR A 81 3.35 16.21 4.46
CA THR A 81 3.33 15.18 5.50
C THR A 81 3.47 13.82 4.82
N VAL A 82 4.52 13.06 5.14
CA VAL A 82 4.81 11.78 4.47
C VAL A 82 4.61 10.62 5.45
N TYR A 83 3.82 9.64 5.01
CA TYR A 83 3.62 8.37 5.68
C TYR A 83 4.03 7.20 4.78
N VAL A 84 4.72 6.23 5.34
CA VAL A 84 5.19 5.03 4.60
C VAL A 84 4.82 3.77 5.36
N SER A 85 4.11 2.86 4.68
CA SER A 85 3.83 1.51 5.18
C SER A 85 4.97 0.60 4.75
N GLU A 86 5.71 0.03 5.72
CA GLU A 86 6.84 -0.87 5.46
C GLU A 86 7.18 -1.68 6.73
N TYR A 87 7.95 -2.75 6.62
CA TYR A 87 8.44 -3.51 7.77
C TYR A 87 9.55 -2.79 8.52
N ASN A 88 10.46 -2.13 7.81
CA ASN A 88 11.58 -1.40 8.35
C ASN A 88 11.81 -0.09 7.57
N ALA A 89 12.34 0.91 8.26
CA ALA A 89 12.67 2.21 7.69
C ALA A 89 14.07 2.66 8.15
N PRO A 90 14.71 3.61 7.45
CA PRO A 90 15.90 4.29 7.93
C PRO A 90 15.68 4.93 9.30
N GLU A 91 16.79 5.14 10.06
CA GLU A 91 16.74 5.60 11.45
C GLU A 91 16.10 6.99 11.65
N ASP A 92 16.11 7.81 10.64
CA ASP A 92 15.50 9.15 10.65
C ASP A 92 13.98 9.14 10.48
N PHE A 93 13.38 7.94 10.16
CA PHE A 93 11.94 7.77 10.11
C PHE A 93 11.42 7.19 11.41
N LYS A 94 10.40 7.84 11.97
CA LYS A 94 9.77 7.43 13.22
C LYS A 94 8.61 6.47 12.95
N CYS A 95 8.63 5.30 13.59
CA CYS A 95 7.47 4.42 13.64
C CYS A 95 6.38 5.05 14.53
N ILE A 96 5.22 5.33 13.97
CA ILE A 96 4.07 5.94 14.66
C ILE A 96 2.94 4.96 14.92
N TRP A 97 2.96 3.81 14.25
CA TRP A 97 1.99 2.74 14.45
C TRP A 97 2.58 1.40 14.02
N GLU A 98 2.21 0.33 14.74
CA GLU A 98 2.55 -1.05 14.38
C GLU A 98 1.43 -2.01 14.74
N LYS A 99 1.28 -3.09 13.97
CA LYS A 99 0.32 -4.15 14.22
C LYS A 99 0.85 -5.51 13.75
N GLN A 100 0.75 -6.51 14.61
CA GLN A 100 0.99 -7.89 14.21
C GLN A 100 -0.19 -8.43 13.41
N ILE A 101 0.12 -9.02 12.25
CA ILE A 101 -0.85 -9.65 11.36
C ILE A 101 -0.49 -11.12 11.22
N ASN A 102 -1.49 -11.98 11.45
CA ASN A 102 -1.36 -13.39 11.18
C ASN A 102 -1.86 -13.67 9.76
N SER A 103 -0.97 -14.04 8.88
CA SER A 103 -1.29 -14.46 7.52
C SER A 103 -1.42 -15.98 7.47
N ASN A 104 -2.61 -16.47 7.14
CA ASN A 104 -2.91 -17.89 6.96
C ASN A 104 -2.82 -18.34 5.48
N LEU A 105 -2.09 -17.61 4.64
CA LEU A 105 -1.91 -17.96 3.23
C LEU A 105 -0.99 -19.19 3.11
N GLY A 106 -1.52 -20.28 2.57
CA GLY A 106 -0.74 -21.47 2.24
C GLY A 106 -0.52 -22.48 3.37
N GLY A 107 -1.35 -22.48 4.42
CA GLY A 107 -1.32 -23.52 5.47
C GLY A 107 -0.19 -23.39 6.50
N THR A 108 0.66 -22.37 6.40
CA THR A 108 1.64 -21.99 7.41
C THR A 108 1.26 -20.64 7.99
N SER A 109 1.05 -20.59 9.29
CA SER A 109 0.85 -19.30 10.00
C SER A 109 2.16 -18.52 9.99
N LYS A 110 2.22 -17.43 9.23
CA LYS A 110 3.32 -16.47 9.28
C LYS A 110 2.82 -15.22 9.98
N THR A 111 3.51 -14.83 11.03
CA THR A 111 3.27 -13.55 11.71
C THR A 111 4.16 -12.50 11.05
N ALA A 112 3.57 -11.43 10.55
CA ALA A 112 4.26 -10.24 10.08
C ALA A 112 3.84 -9.05 10.94
N THR A 113 4.75 -8.09 11.14
CA THR A 113 4.42 -6.84 11.82
C THR A 113 4.41 -5.72 10.79
N GLU A 114 3.24 -5.23 10.48
CA GLU A 114 3.09 -4.03 9.65
C GLU A 114 3.33 -2.79 10.49
N LYS A 115 4.04 -1.82 9.91
CA LYS A 115 4.38 -0.56 10.58
C LYS A 115 4.06 0.62 9.67
N LEU A 116 3.77 1.75 10.29
CA LEU A 116 3.61 3.04 9.63
C LEU A 116 4.69 4.00 10.14
N PHE A 117 5.44 4.54 9.21
CA PHE A 117 6.52 5.47 9.49
C PHE A 117 6.19 6.88 9.00
N THR A 118 6.81 7.88 9.62
CA THR A 118 6.80 9.29 9.19
C THR A 118 8.16 9.92 9.42
N ILE A 119 8.45 11.03 8.75
CA ILE A 119 9.66 11.84 8.90
C ILE A 119 9.29 13.26 9.27
#